data_77b7d7bfc0b9f1830c8810f5af7c1a01
#
_entry.id   77b7d7bfc0b9f1830c8810f5af7c1a01
#
_cell.length_a   1.000
_cell.length_b   1.000
_cell.length_c   1.000
_cell.angle_alpha   90.00
_cell.angle_beta   90.00
_cell.angle_gamma   90.00
#
_symmetry.space_group_name_H-M   'P 1'
#
loop_
_entity.id
_entity.type
_entity.pdbx_description
1 polymer ?
#
loop_
_entity_poly.entity_id
_entity_poly.type
_entity_poly.pdbx_seq_one_letter_code
_entity_poly.pdbx_strand_id
1 'polypeptide(L)'
;MAQAKQGDRVVVDYCGTLDDGTVFDSSMEDTEECNCDEEVCDDEGCGCESGPLEFVIGEGNLLPAFEETVVGMSAGETRTVKIPAAEAYGERDDELVVTFPRSDFPADLEPHVGMALELTQEDGESIVVEVMAVTDEEVTMDANHPLAGQDLTFEVTLRQIL
;
A
#
# COMPACT_ATOMS: atom_id res chain seq x y z
N MET A 1 -10.54 -31.78 -6.77
CA MET A 1 -9.59 -30.76 -6.34
C MET A 1 -10.32 -29.71 -5.54
N ALA A 2 -9.79 -29.32 -4.39
CA ALA A 2 -10.43 -28.32 -3.54
C ALA A 2 -10.22 -26.93 -4.16
N GLN A 3 -11.29 -26.17 -4.29
CA GLN A 3 -11.27 -24.77 -4.71
C GLN A 3 -11.63 -23.90 -3.51
N ALA A 4 -10.97 -22.78 -3.40
CA ALA A 4 -11.26 -21.81 -2.36
C ALA A 4 -12.67 -21.25 -2.52
N LYS A 5 -13.40 -21.15 -1.42
CA LYS A 5 -14.77 -20.66 -1.36
C LYS A 5 -14.90 -19.56 -0.33
N GLN A 6 -15.95 -18.79 -0.45
CA GLN A 6 -16.30 -17.80 0.56
C GLN A 6 -16.48 -18.48 1.93
N GLY A 7 -15.75 -17.96 2.92
CA GLY A 7 -15.71 -18.52 4.27
C GLY A 7 -14.54 -19.48 4.53
N ASP A 8 -13.79 -19.83 3.50
CA ASP A 8 -12.60 -20.66 3.67
C ASP A 8 -11.40 -19.81 4.12
N ARG A 9 -10.60 -20.39 4.99
CA ARG A 9 -9.33 -19.81 5.40
C ARG A 9 -8.25 -20.25 4.40
N VAL A 10 -7.56 -19.30 3.84
CA VAL A 10 -6.57 -19.55 2.78
C VAL A 10 -5.24 -18.88 3.09
N VAL A 11 -4.20 -19.46 2.54
CA VAL A 11 -2.84 -18.90 2.58
C VAL A 11 -2.42 -18.58 1.16
N VAL A 12 -2.14 -17.32 0.89
CA VAL A 12 -1.78 -16.84 -0.44
C VAL A 12 -0.47 -16.05 -0.41
N ASP A 13 0.27 -16.14 -1.49
CA ASP A 13 1.33 -15.18 -1.79
C ASP A 13 0.78 -14.14 -2.74
N TYR A 14 1.20 -12.92 -2.59
CA TYR A 14 0.82 -11.84 -3.49
C TYR A 14 2.01 -10.95 -3.85
N CYS A 15 1.94 -10.38 -5.01
CA CYS A 15 2.86 -9.35 -5.47
C CYS A 15 2.04 -8.23 -6.10
N GLY A 16 2.09 -7.05 -5.51
CA GLY A 16 1.41 -5.86 -6.01
C GLY A 16 2.35 -5.00 -6.82
N THR A 17 1.97 -4.72 -8.06
CA THR A 17 2.72 -3.84 -8.98
C THR A 17 1.86 -2.69 -9.45
N LEU A 18 2.51 -1.58 -9.77
CA LEU A 18 1.89 -0.43 -10.41
C LEU A 18 1.87 -0.61 -11.94
N ASP A 19 1.14 0.26 -12.65
CA ASP A 19 1.09 0.25 -14.12
C ASP A 19 2.45 0.43 -14.79
N ASP A 20 3.40 1.05 -14.11
CA ASP A 20 4.78 1.23 -14.56
C ASP A 20 5.67 -0.01 -14.34
N GLY A 21 5.15 -1.04 -13.69
CA GLY A 21 5.87 -2.27 -13.35
C GLY A 21 6.62 -2.22 -12.02
N THR A 22 6.50 -1.13 -11.27
CA THR A 22 7.12 -1.00 -9.95
C THR A 22 6.37 -1.82 -8.92
N VAL A 23 7.08 -2.67 -8.18
CA VAL A 23 6.50 -3.41 -7.04
C VAL A 23 6.36 -2.45 -5.86
N PHE A 24 5.13 -2.30 -5.36
CA PHE A 24 4.85 -1.46 -4.19
C PHE A 24 4.60 -2.28 -2.92
N ASP A 25 4.20 -3.54 -3.08
CA ASP A 25 3.96 -4.47 -1.99
C ASP A 25 4.12 -5.91 -2.47
N SER A 26 4.66 -6.79 -1.63
CA SER A 26 4.83 -8.19 -1.96
C SER A 26 4.93 -9.03 -0.69
N SER A 27 4.28 -10.19 -0.68
CA SER A 27 4.46 -11.17 0.39
C SER A 27 5.65 -12.09 0.14
N MET A 28 6.16 -12.10 -1.08
CA MET A 28 7.36 -12.84 -1.41
C MET A 28 8.59 -12.03 -0.99
N GLU A 29 9.39 -12.60 -0.12
CA GLU A 29 10.70 -12.06 0.19
C GLU A 29 11.60 -12.19 -1.05
N ASP A 30 11.92 -11.07 -1.67
CA ASP A 30 13.17 -10.99 -2.37
C ASP A 30 14.25 -11.01 -1.29
N THR A 31 14.99 -12.11 -1.21
CA THR A 31 16.03 -12.37 -0.22
C THR A 31 17.25 -11.48 -0.38
N GLU A 32 17.05 -10.25 -0.81
CA GLU A 32 18.13 -9.27 -0.92
C GLU A 32 18.02 -8.24 0.22
N GLU A 33 18.71 -8.64 1.30
CA GLU A 33 19.17 -7.78 2.36
C GLU A 33 18.13 -7.27 3.40
N CYS A 34 17.53 -8.20 4.15
CA CYS A 34 17.37 -7.90 5.56
C CYS A 34 18.76 -7.98 6.21
N ASN A 35 19.47 -6.87 6.22
CA ASN A 35 20.68 -6.76 7.00
C ASN A 35 20.30 -6.59 8.48
N CYS A 36 19.71 -7.64 9.02
CA CYS A 36 19.59 -7.78 10.46
C CYS A 36 20.94 -8.30 10.92
N ASP A 37 21.77 -7.42 11.44
CA ASP A 37 22.93 -7.82 12.22
C ASP A 37 22.48 -8.83 13.29
N GLU A 38 23.07 -10.00 13.33
CA GLU A 38 22.65 -11.17 14.09
C GLU A 38 22.58 -10.99 15.63
N GLU A 39 22.69 -9.76 16.14
CA GLU A 39 22.82 -9.55 17.59
C GLU A 39 21.61 -8.89 18.27
N VAL A 40 20.55 -8.50 17.55
CA VAL A 40 19.41 -7.79 18.18
C VAL A 40 18.06 -8.23 17.62
N CYS A 41 17.83 -9.50 17.45
CA CYS A 41 16.49 -10.03 17.27
C CYS A 41 16.00 -10.61 18.61
N ASP A 42 15.70 -9.73 19.55
CA ASP A 42 14.83 -10.10 20.66
C ASP A 42 13.41 -10.36 20.12
N ASP A 43 12.83 -11.41 20.59
CA ASP A 43 11.64 -12.16 20.19
C ASP A 43 10.33 -11.39 19.99
N GLU A 44 10.33 -10.07 19.95
CA GLU A 44 9.12 -9.25 19.99
C GLU A 44 9.13 -8.00 19.09
N GLY A 45 9.62 -8.05 17.88
CA GLY A 45 9.35 -6.90 17.07
C GLY A 45 10.24 -6.51 15.90
N CYS A 46 10.85 -7.46 15.21
CA CYS A 46 11.21 -7.19 13.82
C CYS A 46 9.93 -7.26 13.00
N GLY A 47 9.34 -6.11 12.71
CA GLY A 47 8.13 -6.00 11.89
C GLY A 47 8.33 -6.34 10.42
N CYS A 48 9.19 -7.30 10.14
CA CYS A 48 9.28 -7.95 8.85
C CYS A 48 8.30 -9.12 8.86
N GLU A 49 7.01 -8.81 8.86
CA GLU A 49 5.98 -9.79 8.56
C GLU A 49 5.98 -10.08 7.06
N SER A 50 7.14 -10.45 6.55
CA SER A 50 7.27 -11.02 5.23
C SER A 50 6.91 -12.50 5.33
N GLY A 51 5.79 -12.84 4.77
CA GLY A 51 5.27 -14.20 4.77
C GLY A 51 3.98 -14.31 4.00
N PRO A 52 3.57 -15.52 3.67
CA PRO A 52 2.30 -15.70 2.97
C PRO A 52 1.15 -15.14 3.79
N LEU A 53 0.26 -14.44 3.12
CA LEU A 53 -0.90 -13.82 3.74
C LEU A 53 -1.96 -14.87 4.04
N GLU A 54 -2.34 -14.97 5.31
CA GLU A 54 -3.43 -15.83 5.75
C GLU A 54 -4.67 -14.99 6.04
N PHE A 55 -5.79 -15.33 5.42
CA PHE A 55 -7.04 -14.63 5.64
C PHE A 55 -8.25 -15.53 5.37
N VAL A 56 -9.42 -15.08 5.80
CA VAL A 56 -10.71 -15.74 5.53
C VAL A 56 -11.42 -14.97 4.42
N ILE A 57 -11.78 -15.69 3.37
CA ILE A 57 -12.46 -15.10 2.22
C ILE A 57 -13.88 -14.65 2.62
N GLY A 58 -14.17 -13.37 2.41
CA GLY A 58 -15.48 -12.79 2.68
C GLY A 58 -15.61 -12.07 4.03
N GLU A 59 -14.55 -11.98 4.82
CA GLU A 59 -14.54 -11.15 6.04
C GLU A 59 -14.39 -9.65 5.74
N GLY A 60 -13.99 -9.30 4.51
CA GLY A 60 -13.81 -7.91 4.11
C GLY A 60 -12.55 -7.26 4.66
N ASN A 61 -11.58 -8.05 5.05
CA ASN A 61 -10.29 -7.57 5.55
C ASN A 61 -9.37 -7.06 4.44
N LEU A 62 -9.64 -7.46 3.21
CA LEU A 62 -8.89 -7.13 2.02
C LEU A 62 -9.76 -6.44 0.97
N LEU A 63 -9.13 -6.02 -0.12
CA LEU A 63 -9.86 -5.45 -1.24
C LEU A 63 -10.83 -6.49 -1.83
N PRO A 64 -12.09 -6.14 -2.08
CA PRO A 64 -13.08 -7.09 -2.61
C PRO A 64 -12.63 -7.79 -3.88
N ALA A 65 -12.01 -7.07 -4.80
CA ALA A 65 -11.49 -7.63 -6.04
C ALA A 65 -10.38 -8.66 -5.81
N PHE A 66 -9.59 -8.49 -4.75
CA PHE A 66 -8.57 -9.46 -4.35
C PHE A 66 -9.20 -10.74 -3.81
N GLU A 67 -10.19 -10.63 -2.93
CA GLU A 67 -10.90 -11.77 -2.37
C GLU A 67 -11.64 -12.56 -3.45
N GLU A 68 -12.33 -11.87 -4.38
CA GLU A 68 -13.03 -12.51 -5.50
C GLU A 68 -12.07 -13.29 -6.41
N THR A 69 -10.86 -12.80 -6.58
CA THR A 69 -9.83 -13.48 -7.39
C THR A 69 -9.43 -14.81 -6.76
N VAL A 70 -9.30 -14.85 -5.44
CA VAL A 70 -8.93 -16.05 -4.70
C VAL A 70 -10.08 -17.07 -4.69
N VAL A 71 -11.33 -16.62 -4.76
CA VAL A 71 -12.50 -17.51 -4.86
C VAL A 71 -12.43 -18.33 -6.14
N GLY A 72 -12.51 -19.65 -6.01
CA GLY A 72 -12.46 -20.58 -7.13
C GLY A 72 -11.03 -20.92 -7.58
N MET A 73 -10.00 -20.40 -6.93
CA MET A 73 -8.62 -20.83 -7.15
C MET A 73 -8.36 -22.18 -6.49
N SER A 74 -7.49 -22.93 -7.10
CA SER A 74 -6.97 -24.19 -6.53
C SER A 74 -5.61 -23.97 -5.90
N ALA A 75 -5.26 -24.78 -4.92
CA ALA A 75 -3.93 -24.72 -4.32
C ALA A 75 -2.84 -24.91 -5.38
N GLY A 76 -1.92 -23.97 -5.45
CA GLY A 76 -0.86 -23.89 -6.46
C GLY A 76 -1.24 -23.10 -7.72
N GLU A 77 -2.45 -22.56 -7.78
CA GLU A 77 -2.89 -21.72 -8.91
C GLU A 77 -2.43 -20.26 -8.71
N THR A 78 -1.95 -19.65 -9.77
CA THR A 78 -1.59 -18.23 -9.80
C THR A 78 -2.56 -17.48 -10.69
N ARG A 79 -3.08 -16.36 -10.20
CA ARG A 79 -3.92 -15.43 -10.97
C ARG A 79 -3.41 -14.02 -10.83
N THR A 80 -3.55 -13.28 -11.93
CA THR A 80 -3.28 -11.86 -11.94
C THR A 80 -4.60 -11.10 -12.01
N VAL A 81 -4.77 -10.15 -11.11
CA VAL A 81 -5.93 -9.26 -11.06
C VAL A 81 -5.48 -7.81 -11.16
N LYS A 82 -6.16 -7.06 -12.00
CA LYS A 82 -5.98 -5.61 -12.07
C LYS A 82 -7.11 -4.94 -11.31
N ILE A 83 -6.76 -4.12 -10.32
CA ILE A 83 -7.71 -3.36 -9.51
C ILE A 83 -7.62 -1.90 -9.92
N PRO A 84 -8.70 -1.33 -10.48
CA PRO A 84 -8.71 0.09 -10.83
C PRO A 84 -8.59 0.97 -9.58
N ALA A 85 -8.06 2.17 -9.76
CA ALA A 85 -7.83 3.11 -8.67
C ALA A 85 -9.09 3.36 -7.82
N ALA A 86 -10.25 3.44 -8.44
CA ALA A 86 -11.52 3.65 -7.74
C ALA A 86 -11.89 2.53 -6.76
N GLU A 87 -11.45 1.31 -7.00
CA GLU A 87 -11.67 0.14 -6.12
C GLU A 87 -10.49 -0.14 -5.20
N ALA A 88 -9.34 0.45 -5.47
CA ALA A 88 -8.14 0.32 -4.65
C ALA A 88 -8.08 1.44 -3.59
N TYR A 89 -7.20 2.43 -3.79
CA TYR A 89 -7.02 3.54 -2.85
C TYR A 89 -7.86 4.77 -3.22
N GLY A 90 -8.76 4.65 -4.17
CA GLY A 90 -9.58 5.74 -4.69
C GLY A 90 -8.91 6.51 -5.80
N GLU A 91 -9.71 7.32 -6.49
CA GLU A 91 -9.23 8.22 -7.51
C GLU A 91 -8.53 9.42 -6.86
N ARG A 92 -7.62 10.01 -7.60
CA ARG A 92 -6.99 11.26 -7.16
C ARG A 92 -8.01 12.38 -7.16
N ASP A 93 -8.13 13.06 -6.04
CA ASP A 93 -9.01 14.20 -5.87
C ASP A 93 -8.21 15.50 -5.92
N ASP A 94 -8.51 16.36 -6.89
CA ASP A 94 -7.88 17.66 -7.01
C ASP A 94 -8.25 18.61 -5.85
N GLU A 95 -9.33 18.33 -5.14
CA GLU A 95 -9.72 19.10 -3.94
C GLU A 95 -8.81 18.88 -2.75
N LEU A 96 -8.09 17.75 -2.74
CA LEU A 96 -7.08 17.44 -1.74
C LEU A 96 -5.71 18.05 -2.06
N VAL A 97 -5.56 18.66 -3.22
CA VAL A 97 -4.38 19.45 -3.56
C VAL A 97 -4.55 20.84 -2.97
N VAL A 98 -3.71 21.19 -2.03
CA VAL A 98 -3.77 22.45 -1.30
C VAL A 98 -2.49 23.25 -1.48
N THR A 99 -2.66 24.57 -1.56
CA THR A 99 -1.54 25.51 -1.67
C THR A 99 -1.45 26.31 -0.39
N PHE A 100 -0.28 26.29 0.24
CA PHE A 100 0.00 27.07 1.44
C PHE A 100 1.07 28.11 1.16
N PRO A 101 0.94 29.32 1.75
CA PRO A 101 2.00 30.31 1.65
C PRO A 101 3.25 29.80 2.39
N ARG A 102 4.41 30.09 1.83
CA ARG A 102 5.70 29.67 2.43
C ARG A 102 5.91 30.27 3.83
N SER A 103 5.25 31.35 4.13
CA SER A 103 5.29 31.96 5.46
C SER A 103 4.69 31.11 6.59
N ASP A 104 3.83 30.15 6.26
CA ASP A 104 3.24 29.22 7.24
C ASP A 104 4.18 28.09 7.64
N PHE A 105 5.26 27.93 6.88
CA PHE A 105 6.30 26.95 7.19
C PHE A 105 7.40 27.59 8.04
N PRO A 106 7.96 26.83 9.00
CA PRO A 106 9.11 27.32 9.76
C PRO A 106 10.30 27.59 8.84
N ALA A 107 11.08 28.59 9.16
CA ALA A 107 12.23 29.01 8.37
C ALA A 107 13.32 27.93 8.25
N ASP A 108 13.32 26.98 9.18
CA ASP A 108 14.25 25.85 9.19
C ASP A 108 13.82 24.71 8.24
N LEU A 109 12.59 24.76 7.73
CA LEU A 109 12.06 23.79 6.81
C LEU A 109 12.18 24.30 5.37
N GLU A 110 12.98 23.63 4.59
CA GLU A 110 13.08 23.87 3.16
C GLU A 110 12.24 22.82 2.40
N PRO A 111 10.96 23.12 2.10
CA PRO A 111 10.14 22.18 1.34
C PRO A 111 10.70 22.06 -0.08
N HIS A 112 10.77 20.84 -0.58
CA HIS A 112 11.17 20.55 -1.95
C HIS A 112 10.26 19.50 -2.57
N VAL A 113 10.18 19.50 -3.88
CA VAL A 113 9.33 18.58 -4.65
C VAL A 113 9.68 17.12 -4.31
N GLY A 114 8.65 16.33 -4.01
CA GLY A 114 8.79 14.93 -3.60
C GLY A 114 9.01 14.73 -2.11
N MET A 115 9.02 15.80 -1.31
CA MET A 115 9.12 15.67 0.15
C MET A 115 7.74 15.33 0.75
N ALA A 116 7.72 14.34 1.64
CA ALA A 116 6.53 14.04 2.43
C ALA A 116 6.56 14.86 3.72
N LEU A 117 5.46 15.54 4.01
CA LEU A 117 5.27 16.34 5.21
C LEU A 117 4.08 15.83 6.00
N GLU A 118 4.17 15.90 7.31
CA GLU A 118 3.06 15.62 8.20
C GLU A 118 2.41 16.94 8.63
N LEU A 119 1.15 17.10 8.26
CA LEU A 119 0.35 18.24 8.68
C LEU A 119 -0.60 17.81 9.79
N THR A 120 -0.53 18.51 10.92
CA THR A 120 -1.49 18.33 12.00
C THR A 120 -2.66 19.28 11.79
N GLN A 121 -3.85 18.73 11.69
CA GLN A 121 -5.09 19.53 11.60
C GLN A 121 -5.52 20.01 12.98
N GLU A 122 -6.41 20.99 13.00
CA GLU A 122 -6.97 21.55 14.24
C GLU A 122 -7.71 20.53 15.07
N ASP A 123 -8.22 19.47 14.46
CA ASP A 123 -8.89 18.34 15.12
C ASP A 123 -7.93 17.39 15.86
N GLY A 124 -6.62 17.58 15.68
CA GLY A 124 -5.57 16.73 16.24
C GLY A 124 -5.20 15.52 15.39
N GLU A 125 -5.79 15.39 14.21
CA GLU A 125 -5.42 14.37 13.24
C GLU A 125 -4.21 14.84 12.40
N SER A 126 -3.27 13.94 12.19
CA SER A 126 -2.14 14.18 11.32
C SER A 126 -2.37 13.51 9.97
N ILE A 127 -2.15 14.25 8.91
CA ILE A 127 -2.19 13.74 7.54
C ILE A 127 -0.82 13.88 6.90
N VAL A 128 -0.42 12.88 6.15
CA VAL A 128 0.81 12.92 5.36
C VAL A 128 0.48 13.50 3.99
N VAL A 129 1.20 14.53 3.60
CA VAL A 129 1.06 15.19 2.30
C VAL A 129 2.39 15.18 1.56
N GLU A 130 2.32 15.11 0.25
CA GLU A 130 3.50 15.17 -0.60
C GLU A 130 3.61 16.54 -1.27
N VAL A 131 4.79 17.11 -1.27
CA VAL A 131 5.07 18.39 -1.94
C VAL A 131 5.14 18.17 -3.45
N MET A 132 4.20 18.78 -4.17
CA MET A 132 4.10 18.69 -5.63
C MET A 132 4.85 19.80 -6.35
N ALA A 133 4.80 21.00 -5.81
CA ALA A 133 5.46 22.15 -6.38
C ALA A 133 5.91 23.14 -5.27
N VAL A 134 7.03 23.76 -5.47
CA VAL A 134 7.57 24.78 -4.56
C VAL A 134 7.89 26.02 -5.36
N THR A 135 7.36 27.15 -4.90
CA THR A 135 7.69 28.47 -5.41
C THR A 135 8.32 29.29 -4.28
N ASP A 136 8.79 30.49 -4.60
CA ASP A 136 9.38 31.39 -3.59
C ASP A 136 8.32 31.92 -2.59
N GLU A 137 7.05 31.86 -2.97
CA GLU A 137 5.94 32.42 -2.20
C GLU A 137 4.96 31.37 -1.67
N GLU A 138 4.82 30.25 -2.37
CA GLU A 138 3.81 29.23 -2.11
C GLU A 138 4.36 27.82 -2.25
N VAL A 139 3.76 26.88 -1.51
CA VAL A 139 4.06 25.46 -1.60
C VAL A 139 2.74 24.72 -1.90
N THR A 140 2.72 23.99 -3.00
CA THR A 140 1.58 23.13 -3.37
C THR A 140 1.82 21.72 -2.87
N MET A 141 0.87 21.22 -2.11
CA MET A 141 0.93 19.87 -1.50
C MET A 141 -0.29 19.05 -1.89
N ASP A 142 -0.09 17.77 -2.04
CA ASP A 142 -1.12 16.79 -2.35
C ASP A 142 -1.37 15.90 -1.13
N ALA A 143 -2.58 15.95 -0.61
CA ALA A 143 -3.02 15.13 0.50
C ALA A 143 -3.62 13.78 0.06
N ASN A 144 -3.66 13.50 -1.24
CA ASN A 144 -4.07 12.20 -1.75
C ASN A 144 -3.09 11.09 -1.32
N HIS A 145 -3.59 9.88 -1.21
CA HIS A 145 -2.73 8.73 -0.98
C HIS A 145 -1.72 8.60 -2.14
N PRO A 146 -0.44 8.23 -1.87
CA PRO A 146 0.57 8.09 -2.92
C PRO A 146 0.17 7.15 -4.06
N LEU A 147 -0.67 6.17 -3.78
CA LEU A 147 -1.19 5.21 -4.76
C LEU A 147 -2.58 5.59 -5.31
N ALA A 148 -3.16 6.69 -4.85
CA ALA A 148 -4.44 7.18 -5.38
C ALA A 148 -4.31 7.58 -6.86
N GLY A 149 -5.33 7.26 -7.64
CA GLY A 149 -5.35 7.50 -9.07
C GLY A 149 -4.49 6.56 -9.91
N GLN A 150 -3.92 5.54 -9.27
CA GLN A 150 -3.13 4.51 -9.96
C GLN A 150 -3.85 3.16 -9.89
N ASP A 151 -3.91 2.48 -11.02
CA ASP A 151 -4.39 1.11 -11.06
C ASP A 151 -3.34 0.18 -10.47
N LEU A 152 -3.78 -0.78 -9.69
CA LEU A 152 -2.93 -1.75 -9.06
C LEU A 152 -3.07 -3.12 -9.74
N THR A 153 -1.96 -3.79 -9.93
CA THR A 153 -1.95 -5.17 -10.46
C THR A 153 -1.42 -6.09 -9.36
N PHE A 154 -2.24 -7.04 -8.96
CA PHE A 154 -1.85 -8.07 -8.01
C PHE A 154 -1.71 -9.42 -8.70
N GLU A 155 -0.58 -10.04 -8.52
CA GLU A 155 -0.39 -11.45 -8.81
C GLU A 155 -0.58 -12.23 -7.52
N VAL A 156 -1.56 -13.12 -7.50
CA VAL A 156 -1.94 -13.89 -6.31
C VAL A 156 -1.71 -15.37 -6.59
N THR A 157 -0.98 -16.01 -5.72
CA THR A 157 -0.74 -17.46 -5.76
C THR A 157 -1.36 -18.11 -4.54
N LEU A 158 -2.34 -18.96 -4.73
CA LEU A 158 -2.95 -19.71 -3.63
C LEU A 158 -2.03 -20.87 -3.22
N ARG A 159 -1.47 -20.79 -2.02
CA ARG A 159 -0.61 -21.87 -1.49
C ARG A 159 -1.38 -22.98 -0.87
N GLN A 160 -2.33 -22.64 -0.02
CA GLN A 160 -3.07 -23.64 0.77
C GLN A 160 -4.48 -23.16 1.12
N ILE A 161 -5.39 -24.10 1.20
CA ILE A 161 -6.75 -23.94 1.75
C ILE A 161 -6.79 -24.68 3.08
N LEU A 162 -7.11 -23.97 4.13
CA LEU A 162 -7.16 -24.51 5.49
C LEU A 162 -8.52 -25.04 5.90
#